data_b3f1e494c2cad59041da5a41d4d9e5e9
#
_entry.id   b3f1e494c2cad59041da5a41d4d9e5e9
#
_cell.length_a   1.000
_cell.length_b   1.000
_cell.length_c   1.000
_cell.angle_alpha   90.00
_cell.angle_beta   90.00
_cell.angle_gamma   90.00
#
_symmetry.space_group_name_H-M   'P 1'
#
loop_
_entity.id
_entity.type
_entity.pdbx_description
1 polymer ?
#
loop_
_entity_poly.entity_id
_entity_poly.type
_entity_poly.pdbx_seq_one_letter_code
_entity_poly.pdbx_strand_id
1 'polypeptide(L)'
;MQIEQTLSLILDAGAAMVRCGGETHRVEDTLYRMLTAFGFKDCNVWVVPSNLQATVTSPEGAVMTQIRHIAGGGIDFETLDRLNTLSRWACAEQPSAEAFAERLAVIRTAPPQKAWITCLAGILGGWGFALFFGCGLLDSLIAAVASFFIITLIRRLSPREGNPLILNFTISLLTELFIMLAGKVGLGENPDCITIGVVMLLISGLGATNGLRDLVHLDTVSGLINIVASVTGAIGIALGIALPILLFRSGGEAVSGLNPNVVIQLLSGTAACVGFAIWFRVRGVKILYCAVGTFLSWGTYLLVYHLHPNAFGATLAASVVCGLYAQITARINKTPATIFTTICLLPLIPGSSLYYTVYGVVTRNTALSYAKGVDFGMTCFGIVLGFMVVEVANRFLWRRPR
;
A
#
# COMPACT_ATOMS: atom_id res chain seq x y z
N MET A 1 22.67 -14.49 28.45
CA MET A 1 21.51 -13.66 28.84
C MET A 1 21.48 -12.33 28.11
N GLN A 2 22.53 -11.48 28.17
CA GLN A 2 22.53 -10.17 27.48
C GLN A 2 22.53 -10.29 25.94
N ILE A 3 23.26 -11.22 25.36
CA ILE A 3 23.33 -11.49 23.90
C ILE A 3 21.98 -11.99 23.38
N GLU A 4 21.36 -12.89 24.09
CA GLU A 4 20.03 -13.43 23.74
C GLU A 4 18.95 -12.36 23.80
N GLN A 5 19.03 -11.47 24.78
CA GLN A 5 18.14 -10.31 24.89
C GLN A 5 18.34 -9.33 23.73
N THR A 6 19.60 -9.08 23.33
CA THR A 6 19.90 -8.24 22.15
C THR A 6 19.32 -8.83 20.87
N LEU A 7 19.48 -10.14 20.62
CA LEU A 7 18.86 -10.83 19.50
C LEU A 7 17.34 -10.66 19.52
N SER A 8 16.73 -10.89 20.69
CA SER A 8 15.27 -10.74 20.87
C SER A 8 14.79 -9.35 20.49
N LEU A 9 15.45 -8.30 20.94
CA LEU A 9 15.09 -6.90 20.68
C LEU A 9 15.27 -6.53 19.20
N ILE A 10 16.31 -7.03 18.54
CA ILE A 10 16.53 -6.81 17.09
C ILE A 10 15.38 -7.44 16.31
N LEU A 11 14.99 -8.68 16.62
CA LEU A 11 13.89 -9.36 15.95
C LEU A 11 12.54 -8.70 16.24
N ASP A 12 12.34 -8.17 17.45
CA ASP A 12 11.16 -7.40 17.80
C ASP A 12 11.03 -6.10 17.00
N ALA A 13 12.16 -5.42 16.74
CA ALA A 13 12.19 -4.25 15.85
C ALA A 13 11.87 -4.64 14.41
N GLY A 14 12.41 -5.75 13.89
CA GLY A 14 12.09 -6.28 12.56
C GLY A 14 10.60 -6.66 12.41
N ALA A 15 10.04 -7.37 13.38
CA ALA A 15 8.62 -7.73 13.39
C ALA A 15 7.72 -6.47 13.42
N ALA A 16 8.14 -5.43 14.14
CA ALA A 16 7.44 -4.14 14.14
C ALA A 16 7.52 -3.45 12.76
N MET A 17 8.67 -3.53 12.06
CA MET A 17 8.82 -2.98 10.70
C MET A 17 7.87 -3.66 9.71
N VAL A 18 7.80 -4.99 9.71
CA VAL A 18 6.86 -5.74 8.84
C VAL A 18 5.42 -5.35 9.15
N ARG A 19 5.06 -5.29 10.44
CA ARG A 19 3.71 -4.91 10.90
C ARG A 19 3.29 -3.51 10.45
N CYS A 20 4.25 -2.60 10.24
CA CYS A 20 4.01 -1.24 9.78
C CYS A 20 4.06 -1.07 8.25
N GLY A 21 4.14 -2.16 7.49
CA GLY A 21 4.17 -2.15 6.03
C GLY A 21 5.59 -2.04 5.44
N GLY A 22 6.61 -2.44 6.18
CA GLY A 22 7.97 -2.59 5.66
C GLY A 22 8.04 -3.76 4.67
N GLU A 23 8.75 -3.55 3.56
CA GLU A 23 9.02 -4.59 2.56
C GLU A 23 9.88 -5.70 3.17
N THR A 24 9.49 -6.97 3.00
CA THR A 24 10.15 -8.14 3.62
C THR A 24 11.64 -8.18 3.35
N HIS A 25 12.05 -8.05 2.10
CA HIS A 25 13.46 -8.02 1.69
C HIS A 25 14.26 -6.88 2.37
N ARG A 26 13.66 -5.67 2.51
CA ARG A 26 14.33 -4.56 3.21
C ARG A 26 14.43 -4.77 4.71
N VAL A 27 13.45 -5.44 5.29
CA VAL A 27 13.51 -5.82 6.71
C VAL A 27 14.59 -6.84 6.93
N GLU A 28 14.73 -7.86 6.07
CA GLU A 28 15.85 -8.83 6.11
C GLU A 28 17.20 -8.15 6.06
N ASP A 29 17.45 -7.25 5.08
CA ASP A 29 18.69 -6.50 4.96
C ASP A 29 18.97 -5.64 6.21
N THR A 30 17.93 -5.02 6.78
CA THR A 30 18.05 -4.22 8.00
C THR A 30 18.43 -5.08 9.20
N LEU A 31 17.76 -6.23 9.37
CA LEU A 31 18.07 -7.19 10.44
C LEU A 31 19.47 -7.76 10.30
N TYR A 32 19.85 -8.17 9.10
CA TYR A 32 21.20 -8.67 8.82
C TYR A 32 22.27 -7.65 9.23
N ARG A 33 22.10 -6.38 8.87
CA ARG A 33 23.03 -5.30 9.24
C ARG A 33 23.10 -5.07 10.75
N MET A 34 21.94 -5.07 11.42
CA MET A 34 21.90 -4.92 12.87
C MET A 34 22.59 -6.10 13.57
N LEU A 35 22.26 -7.33 13.19
CA LEU A 35 22.89 -8.53 13.75
C LEU A 35 24.39 -8.51 13.56
N THR A 36 24.87 -8.21 12.36
CA THR A 36 26.31 -8.10 12.07
C THR A 36 26.97 -6.98 12.88
N ALA A 37 26.31 -5.82 13.04
CA ALA A 37 26.84 -4.71 13.84
C ALA A 37 26.99 -5.08 15.32
N PHE A 38 26.12 -5.92 15.86
CA PHE A 38 26.21 -6.44 17.24
C PHE A 38 27.12 -7.68 17.39
N GLY A 39 27.86 -8.05 16.33
CA GLY A 39 28.89 -9.10 16.36
C GLY A 39 28.38 -10.52 16.15
N PHE A 40 27.11 -10.70 15.79
CA PHE A 40 26.58 -12.01 15.39
C PHE A 40 27.19 -12.43 14.05
N LYS A 41 27.44 -13.73 13.92
CA LYS A 41 28.00 -14.38 12.72
C LYS A 41 26.98 -15.33 12.12
N ASP A 42 27.24 -15.78 10.90
CA ASP A 42 26.42 -16.76 10.17
C ASP A 42 24.90 -16.44 10.25
N CYS A 43 24.57 -15.16 10.03
CA CYS A 43 23.23 -14.67 10.17
C CYS A 43 22.34 -15.15 9.01
N ASN A 44 21.44 -16.06 9.29
CA ASN A 44 20.38 -16.52 8.38
C ASN A 44 19.05 -15.90 8.84
N VAL A 45 18.54 -14.94 8.08
CA VAL A 45 17.31 -14.24 8.37
C VAL A 45 16.30 -14.55 7.27
N TRP A 46 15.08 -14.90 7.66
CA TRP A 46 13.96 -15.16 6.77
C TRP A 46 12.73 -14.44 7.25
N VAL A 47 12.15 -13.63 6.38
CA VAL A 47 10.99 -12.79 6.69
C VAL A 47 9.87 -13.02 5.68
N VAL A 48 8.69 -13.32 6.18
CA VAL A 48 7.43 -13.32 5.42
C VAL A 48 6.41 -12.44 6.13
N PRO A 49 5.31 -12.02 5.49
CA PRO A 49 4.35 -11.11 6.11
C PRO A 49 3.80 -11.55 7.47
N SER A 50 3.72 -12.88 7.71
CA SER A 50 3.17 -13.46 8.95
C SER A 50 4.22 -13.97 9.93
N ASN A 51 5.50 -14.06 9.53
CA ASN A 51 6.53 -14.67 10.34
C ASN A 51 7.92 -14.09 10.05
N LEU A 52 8.75 -14.06 11.08
CA LEU A 52 10.14 -13.69 11.00
C LEU A 52 10.97 -14.70 11.80
N GLN A 53 12.00 -15.25 11.18
CA GLN A 53 12.91 -16.20 11.80
C GLN A 53 14.35 -15.75 11.58
N ALA A 54 15.18 -15.90 12.60
CA ALA A 54 16.61 -15.73 12.46
C ALA A 54 17.37 -16.83 13.20
N THR A 55 18.37 -17.39 12.52
CA THR A 55 19.37 -18.28 13.09
C THR A 55 20.71 -17.60 12.97
N VAL A 56 21.41 -17.46 14.09
CA VAL A 56 22.67 -16.71 14.18
C VAL A 56 23.67 -17.44 15.07
N THR A 57 24.95 -17.24 14.82
CA THR A 57 26.03 -17.65 15.73
C THR A 57 26.41 -16.44 16.61
N SER A 58 26.33 -16.63 17.93
CA SER A 58 26.74 -15.57 18.88
C SER A 58 28.23 -15.29 18.79
N PRO A 59 28.71 -14.14 19.29
CA PRO A 59 30.16 -13.86 19.40
C PRO A 59 30.94 -14.93 20.20
N GLU A 60 30.26 -15.62 21.10
CA GLU A 60 30.79 -16.70 21.96
C GLU A 60 30.74 -18.07 21.25
N GLY A 61 30.21 -18.17 20.02
CA GLY A 61 30.14 -19.39 19.22
C GLY A 61 28.88 -20.25 19.43
N ALA A 62 27.90 -19.79 20.23
CA ALA A 62 26.65 -20.49 20.42
C ALA A 62 25.67 -20.20 19.25
N VAL A 63 25.08 -21.27 18.68
CA VAL A 63 24.04 -21.12 17.66
C VAL A 63 22.69 -20.88 18.33
N MET A 64 22.00 -19.82 17.91
CA MET A 64 20.70 -19.42 18.45
C MET A 64 19.69 -19.22 17.33
N THR A 65 18.47 -19.74 17.54
CA THR A 65 17.34 -19.52 16.64
C THR A 65 16.18 -18.90 17.41
N GLN A 66 15.63 -17.83 16.87
CA GLN A 66 14.41 -17.20 17.41
C GLN A 66 13.41 -16.93 16.29
N ILE A 67 12.13 -17.05 16.63
CA ILE A 67 10.99 -16.84 15.72
C ILE A 67 10.08 -15.76 16.31
N ARG A 68 9.49 -14.95 15.42
CA ARG A 68 8.43 -13.99 15.75
C ARG A 68 7.24 -14.23 14.85
N HIS A 69 6.11 -14.55 15.45
CA HIS A 69 4.85 -14.53 14.75
C HIS A 69 4.34 -13.10 14.60
N ILE A 70 3.98 -12.70 13.38
CA ILE A 70 3.48 -11.36 13.05
C ILE A 70 1.99 -11.47 12.81
N ALA A 71 1.19 -11.18 13.83
CA ALA A 71 -0.25 -11.15 13.74
C ALA A 71 -0.74 -9.74 13.39
N GLY A 72 -1.57 -9.64 12.37
CA GLY A 72 -2.11 -8.38 11.90
C GLY A 72 -1.04 -7.45 11.34
N GLY A 73 -1.45 -6.31 10.85
CA GLY A 73 -0.56 -5.30 10.32
C GLY A 73 -1.35 -4.25 9.56
N GLY A 74 -0.69 -3.18 9.21
CA GLY A 74 -1.25 -2.09 8.43
C GLY A 74 -0.12 -1.21 7.91
N ILE A 75 -0.46 -0.11 7.29
CA ILE A 75 0.54 0.84 6.82
C ILE A 75 0.65 1.96 7.86
N ASP A 76 1.82 2.08 8.50
CA ASP A 76 2.17 3.15 9.44
C ASP A 76 3.58 3.65 9.14
N PHE A 77 3.67 4.60 8.24
CA PHE A 77 4.95 5.11 7.78
C PHE A 77 5.68 5.99 8.81
N GLU A 78 4.98 6.57 9.77
CA GLU A 78 5.63 7.28 10.89
C GLU A 78 6.41 6.30 11.77
N THR A 79 5.78 5.20 12.14
CA THR A 79 6.43 4.16 12.96
C THR A 79 7.54 3.46 12.18
N LEU A 80 7.34 3.16 10.89
CA LEU A 80 8.37 2.56 10.03
C LEU A 80 9.61 3.46 9.91
N ASP A 81 9.43 4.76 9.76
CA ASP A 81 10.53 5.72 9.66
C ASP A 81 11.32 5.84 10.98
N ARG A 82 10.62 5.84 12.12
CA ARG A 82 11.24 5.83 13.44
C ARG A 82 12.04 4.55 13.68
N LEU A 83 11.51 3.39 13.28
CA LEU A 83 12.21 2.09 13.36
C LEU A 83 13.45 2.06 12.46
N ASN A 84 13.36 2.61 11.24
CA ASN A 84 14.52 2.75 10.36
C ASN A 84 15.59 3.69 10.96
N THR A 85 15.19 4.75 11.65
CA THR A 85 16.11 5.64 12.36
C THR A 85 16.77 4.91 13.53
N LEU A 86 15.98 4.13 14.30
CA LEU A 86 16.47 3.28 15.39
C LEU A 86 17.51 2.27 14.89
N SER A 87 17.23 1.59 13.76
CA SER A 87 18.18 0.60 13.20
C SER A 87 19.51 1.23 12.79
N ARG A 88 19.48 2.42 12.19
CA ARG A 88 20.69 3.17 11.81
C ARG A 88 21.50 3.58 13.03
N TRP A 89 20.83 4.09 14.06
CA TRP A 89 21.47 4.43 15.33
C TRP A 89 22.10 3.20 15.99
N ALA A 90 21.35 2.08 16.04
CA ALA A 90 21.84 0.83 16.60
C ALA A 90 23.10 0.30 15.87
N CYS A 91 23.13 0.38 14.54
CA CYS A 91 24.30 -0.02 13.75
C CYS A 91 25.51 0.91 13.94
N ALA A 92 25.30 2.21 14.18
CA ALA A 92 26.37 3.18 14.30
C ALA A 92 26.98 3.20 15.71
N GLU A 93 26.15 3.13 16.74
CA GLU A 93 26.59 3.34 18.14
C GLU A 93 26.65 2.05 18.97
N GLN A 94 26.07 0.95 18.47
CA GLN A 94 26.05 -0.35 19.16
C GLN A 94 25.65 -0.22 20.65
N PRO A 95 24.47 0.35 20.96
CA PRO A 95 24.07 0.66 22.31
C PRO A 95 23.87 -0.60 23.16
N SER A 96 23.78 -0.42 24.48
CA SER A 96 23.37 -1.51 25.38
C SER A 96 21.96 -2.00 25.08
N ALA A 97 21.66 -3.25 25.44
CA ALA A 97 20.33 -3.83 25.27
C ALA A 97 19.24 -3.00 25.94
N GLU A 98 19.54 -2.42 27.12
CA GLU A 98 18.62 -1.56 27.87
C GLU A 98 18.29 -0.27 27.11
N ALA A 99 19.32 0.43 26.58
CA ALA A 99 19.14 1.67 25.83
C ALA A 99 18.39 1.42 24.50
N PHE A 100 18.63 0.27 23.87
CA PHE A 100 17.89 -0.13 22.68
C PHE A 100 16.42 -0.44 23.00
N ALA A 101 16.17 -1.21 24.10
CA ALA A 101 14.84 -1.55 24.56
C ALA A 101 14.01 -0.32 24.91
N GLU A 102 14.59 0.66 25.61
CA GLU A 102 13.92 1.92 25.96
C GLU A 102 13.47 2.67 24.70
N ARG A 103 14.35 2.88 23.72
CA ARG A 103 13.97 3.57 22.47
C ARG A 103 12.94 2.80 21.66
N LEU A 104 13.05 1.47 21.60
CA LEU A 104 12.08 0.63 20.91
C LEU A 104 10.71 0.71 21.61
N ALA A 105 10.67 0.72 22.94
CA ALA A 105 9.43 0.87 23.72
C ALA A 105 8.75 2.21 23.44
N VAL A 106 9.50 3.32 23.40
CA VAL A 106 8.95 4.64 23.06
C VAL A 106 8.32 4.65 21.66
N ILE A 107 8.92 3.96 20.68
CA ILE A 107 8.35 3.87 19.33
C ILE A 107 7.06 3.05 19.35
N ARG A 108 7.04 1.91 20.08
CA ARG A 108 5.89 0.99 20.13
C ARG A 108 4.70 1.55 20.90
N THR A 109 4.94 2.42 21.90
CA THR A 109 3.91 3.07 22.70
C THR A 109 3.45 4.42 22.16
N ALA A 110 3.96 4.82 21.00
CA ALA A 110 3.54 6.05 20.36
C ALA A 110 2.01 6.10 20.13
N PRO A 111 1.35 7.22 20.44
CA PRO A 111 -0.10 7.30 20.35
C PRO A 111 -0.56 7.14 18.90
N PRO A 112 -1.72 6.49 18.69
CA PRO A 112 -2.29 6.34 17.35
C PRO A 112 -2.69 7.72 16.79
N GLN A 113 -2.84 7.79 15.46
CA GLN A 113 -3.31 9.01 14.81
C GLN A 113 -4.69 9.42 15.31
N LYS A 114 -4.88 10.73 15.53
CA LYS A 114 -6.17 11.28 15.96
C LYS A 114 -7.26 10.93 14.94
N ALA A 115 -8.42 10.53 15.45
CA ALA A 115 -9.55 10.05 14.65
C ALA A 115 -9.96 11.00 13.52
N TRP A 116 -10.07 12.29 13.84
CA TRP A 116 -10.50 13.30 12.87
C TRP A 116 -9.51 13.47 11.71
N ILE A 117 -8.20 13.32 11.96
CA ILE A 117 -7.18 13.38 10.90
C ILE A 117 -7.34 12.20 9.96
N THR A 118 -7.55 11.00 10.48
CA THR A 118 -7.79 9.80 9.66
C THR A 118 -9.06 9.94 8.84
N CYS A 119 -10.13 10.50 9.42
CA CYS A 119 -11.38 10.74 8.70
C CYS A 119 -11.19 11.76 7.57
N LEU A 120 -10.57 12.92 7.84
CA LEU A 120 -10.30 13.92 6.82
C LEU A 120 -9.39 13.39 5.70
N ALA A 121 -8.40 12.59 6.05
CA ALA A 121 -7.51 11.94 5.10
C ALA A 121 -8.27 10.97 4.17
N GLY A 122 -9.15 10.14 4.72
CA GLY A 122 -9.97 9.24 3.92
C GLY A 122 -11.00 9.98 3.06
N ILE A 123 -11.62 11.03 3.59
CA ILE A 123 -12.52 11.90 2.81
C ILE A 123 -11.78 12.50 1.60
N LEU A 124 -10.59 13.07 1.82
CA LEU A 124 -9.78 13.63 0.74
C LEU A 124 -9.37 12.56 -0.28
N GLY A 125 -9.05 11.34 0.19
CA GLY A 125 -8.72 10.19 -0.66
C GLY A 125 -9.87 9.79 -1.58
N GLY A 126 -11.05 9.53 -1.04
CA GLY A 126 -12.21 9.10 -1.83
C GLY A 126 -12.80 10.21 -2.71
N TRP A 127 -12.88 11.43 -2.19
CA TRP A 127 -13.29 12.59 -2.98
C TRP A 127 -12.37 12.82 -4.19
N GLY A 128 -11.06 12.80 -3.96
CA GLY A 128 -10.07 12.98 -5.00
C GLY A 128 -10.11 11.87 -6.06
N PHE A 129 -10.22 10.60 -5.66
CA PHE A 129 -10.37 9.51 -6.62
C PHE A 129 -11.71 9.52 -7.35
N ALA A 130 -12.81 9.97 -6.73
CA ALA A 130 -14.07 10.13 -7.43
C ALA A 130 -13.94 11.15 -8.59
N LEU A 131 -13.34 12.32 -8.35
CA LEU A 131 -13.05 13.30 -9.40
C LEU A 131 -12.07 12.74 -10.46
N PHE A 132 -11.08 11.99 -10.03
CA PHE A 132 -10.08 11.34 -10.91
C PHE A 132 -10.76 10.37 -11.89
N PHE A 133 -11.75 9.61 -11.43
CA PHE A 133 -12.54 8.69 -12.25
C PHE A 133 -13.73 9.33 -12.96
N GLY A 134 -13.81 10.65 -13.02
CA GLY A 134 -14.77 11.38 -13.84
C GLY A 134 -16.11 11.67 -13.20
N CYS A 135 -16.27 11.50 -11.89
CA CYS A 135 -17.48 11.92 -11.18
C CYS A 135 -17.69 13.44 -11.30
N GLY A 136 -18.95 13.86 -11.42
CA GLY A 136 -19.36 15.24 -11.27
C GLY A 136 -19.10 15.79 -9.86
N LEU A 137 -19.26 17.10 -9.68
CA LEU A 137 -19.03 17.74 -8.37
C LEU A 137 -19.98 17.18 -7.28
N LEU A 138 -21.25 16.99 -7.59
CA LEU A 138 -22.23 16.47 -6.64
C LEU A 138 -21.88 15.02 -6.25
N ASP A 139 -21.62 14.16 -7.25
CA ASP A 139 -21.23 12.76 -7.01
C ASP A 139 -19.96 12.66 -6.19
N SER A 140 -18.96 13.54 -6.44
CA SER A 140 -17.73 13.56 -5.68
C SER A 140 -17.93 13.98 -4.22
N LEU A 141 -18.89 14.87 -3.93
CA LEU A 141 -19.27 15.22 -2.56
C LEU A 141 -19.93 14.04 -1.84
N ILE A 142 -20.77 13.28 -2.54
CA ILE A 142 -21.36 12.07 -1.99
C ILE A 142 -20.29 11.00 -1.73
N ALA A 143 -19.30 10.86 -2.65
CA ALA A 143 -18.13 10.02 -2.44
C ALA A 143 -17.33 10.44 -1.19
N ALA A 144 -17.23 11.74 -0.91
CA ALA A 144 -16.60 12.23 0.31
C ALA A 144 -17.35 11.78 1.58
N VAL A 145 -18.70 11.85 1.57
CA VAL A 145 -19.54 11.36 2.69
C VAL A 145 -19.44 9.85 2.83
N ALA A 146 -19.51 9.10 1.72
CA ALA A 146 -19.34 7.65 1.71
C ALA A 146 -17.95 7.25 2.23
N SER A 147 -16.91 8.00 1.90
CA SER A 147 -15.55 7.79 2.41
C SER A 147 -15.45 7.99 3.92
N PHE A 148 -16.11 9.01 4.46
CA PHE A 148 -16.22 9.17 5.93
C PHE A 148 -16.91 7.96 6.57
N PHE A 149 -17.96 7.45 5.95
CA PHE A 149 -18.67 6.27 6.41
C PHE A 149 -17.75 5.02 6.39
N ILE A 150 -17.04 4.79 5.28
CA ILE A 150 -16.05 3.70 5.15
C ILE A 150 -15.01 3.77 6.28
N ILE A 151 -14.37 4.91 6.48
CA ILE A 151 -13.33 5.06 7.51
C ILE A 151 -13.89 4.81 8.91
N THR A 152 -15.12 5.26 9.16
CA THR A 152 -15.80 5.01 10.44
C THR A 152 -16.06 3.52 10.63
N LEU A 153 -16.50 2.81 9.60
CA LEU A 153 -16.72 1.36 9.63
C LEU A 153 -15.41 0.61 9.83
N ILE A 154 -14.34 0.94 9.09
CA ILE A 154 -13.01 0.33 9.25
C ILE A 154 -12.57 0.45 10.72
N ARG A 155 -12.66 1.64 11.30
CA ARG A 155 -12.23 1.89 12.68
C ARG A 155 -13.04 1.13 13.73
N ARG A 156 -14.32 0.88 13.47
CA ARG A 156 -15.20 0.16 14.41
C ARG A 156 -15.15 -1.35 14.24
N LEU A 157 -15.00 -1.84 13.01
CA LEU A 157 -15.10 -3.26 12.69
C LEU A 157 -13.73 -3.94 12.68
N SER A 158 -12.67 -3.31 12.15
CA SER A 158 -11.33 -3.90 12.07
C SER A 158 -10.78 -4.43 13.42
N PRO A 159 -11.03 -3.81 14.59
CA PRO A 159 -10.59 -4.39 15.85
C PRO A 159 -11.37 -5.65 16.29
N ARG A 160 -12.52 -5.92 15.67
CA ARG A 160 -13.42 -7.04 16.01
C ARG A 160 -13.36 -8.17 15.01
N GLU A 161 -13.01 -7.86 13.77
CA GLU A 161 -12.98 -8.80 12.65
C GLU A 161 -11.58 -8.88 12.06
N GLY A 162 -10.93 -10.03 12.25
CA GLY A 162 -9.59 -10.28 11.76
C GLY A 162 -9.55 -10.86 10.34
N ASN A 163 -10.70 -11.27 9.77
CA ASN A 163 -10.75 -11.82 8.42
C ASN A 163 -10.98 -10.71 7.39
N PRO A 164 -9.99 -10.40 6.52
CA PRO A 164 -10.09 -9.32 5.53
C PRO A 164 -11.26 -9.50 4.54
N LEU A 165 -11.62 -10.74 4.20
CA LEU A 165 -12.74 -11.02 3.30
C LEU A 165 -14.06 -10.57 3.92
N ILE A 166 -14.33 -10.99 5.18
CA ILE A 166 -15.57 -10.65 5.89
C ILE A 166 -15.63 -9.15 6.16
N LEU A 167 -14.52 -8.56 6.59
CA LEU A 167 -14.42 -7.13 6.86
C LEU A 167 -14.73 -6.30 5.60
N ASN A 168 -14.04 -6.60 4.50
CA ASN A 168 -14.22 -5.88 3.23
C ASN A 168 -15.62 -6.10 2.66
N PHE A 169 -16.16 -7.32 2.72
CA PHE A 169 -17.53 -7.61 2.32
C PHE A 169 -18.54 -6.76 3.10
N THR A 170 -18.43 -6.74 4.42
CA THR A 170 -19.36 -6.00 5.28
C THR A 170 -19.30 -4.49 5.04
N ILE A 171 -18.09 -3.94 4.94
CA ILE A 171 -17.91 -2.50 4.70
C ILE A 171 -18.44 -2.11 3.33
N SER A 172 -18.11 -2.89 2.29
CA SER A 172 -18.55 -2.63 0.92
C SER A 172 -20.06 -2.75 0.77
N LEU A 173 -20.65 -3.77 1.40
CA LEU A 173 -22.11 -3.97 1.41
C LEU A 173 -22.84 -2.76 2.02
N LEU A 174 -22.42 -2.32 3.20
CA LEU A 174 -23.04 -1.19 3.88
C LEU A 174 -22.83 0.12 3.12
N THR A 175 -21.65 0.29 2.51
CA THR A 175 -21.34 1.48 1.70
C THR A 175 -22.17 1.52 0.44
N GLU A 176 -22.31 0.41 -0.27
CA GLU A 176 -23.11 0.34 -1.49
C GLU A 176 -24.59 0.58 -1.21
N LEU A 177 -25.12 0.01 -0.11
CA LEU A 177 -26.49 0.31 0.34
C LEU A 177 -26.68 1.80 0.64
N PHE A 178 -25.69 2.47 1.24
CA PHE A 178 -25.72 3.91 1.47
C PHE A 178 -25.74 4.68 0.14
N ILE A 179 -24.88 4.34 -0.83
CA ILE A 179 -24.82 4.99 -2.14
C ILE A 179 -26.15 4.81 -2.90
N MET A 180 -26.71 3.61 -2.89
CA MET A 180 -28.00 3.33 -3.53
C MET A 180 -29.16 4.11 -2.88
N LEU A 181 -29.14 4.23 -1.55
CA LEU A 181 -30.13 5.02 -0.82
C LEU A 181 -30.02 6.50 -1.19
N ALA A 182 -28.80 7.05 -1.24
CA ALA A 182 -28.55 8.41 -1.68
C ALA A 182 -29.11 8.65 -3.10
N GLY A 183 -28.86 7.73 -4.04
CA GLY A 183 -29.42 7.81 -5.40
C GLY A 183 -30.95 7.78 -5.43
N LYS A 184 -31.60 6.96 -4.59
CA LYS A 184 -33.07 6.91 -4.51
C LYS A 184 -33.70 8.20 -4.01
N VAL A 185 -33.03 8.98 -3.18
CA VAL A 185 -33.51 10.30 -2.72
C VAL A 185 -33.06 11.45 -3.64
N GLY A 186 -32.55 11.13 -4.83
CA GLY A 186 -32.13 12.12 -5.82
C GLY A 186 -30.79 12.78 -5.51
N LEU A 187 -30.00 12.20 -4.60
CA LEU A 187 -28.65 12.63 -4.31
C LEU A 187 -27.67 11.79 -5.15
N GLY A 188 -27.05 12.41 -6.15
CA GLY A 188 -26.11 11.76 -7.07
C GLY A 188 -26.74 11.32 -8.38
N GLU A 189 -26.00 11.59 -9.47
CA GLU A 189 -26.42 11.24 -10.83
C GLU A 189 -25.85 9.89 -11.25
N ASN A 190 -24.67 9.51 -10.72
CA ASN A 190 -23.88 8.37 -11.17
C ASN A 190 -23.38 7.50 -9.99
N PRO A 191 -24.23 6.62 -9.42
CA PRO A 191 -23.83 5.75 -8.30
C PRO A 191 -22.57 4.91 -8.58
N ASP A 192 -22.42 4.41 -9.83
CA ASP A 192 -21.28 3.58 -10.22
C ASP A 192 -19.96 4.36 -10.14
N CYS A 193 -19.97 5.64 -10.54
CA CYS A 193 -18.82 6.52 -10.43
C CYS A 193 -18.45 6.78 -8.96
N ILE A 194 -19.44 6.98 -8.10
CA ILE A 194 -19.24 7.15 -6.65
C ILE A 194 -18.61 5.90 -6.07
N THR A 195 -19.15 4.73 -6.41
CA THR A 195 -18.64 3.43 -5.95
C THR A 195 -17.17 3.24 -6.31
N ILE A 196 -16.75 3.51 -7.56
CA ILE A 196 -15.35 3.39 -7.99
C ILE A 196 -14.45 4.33 -7.20
N GLY A 197 -14.84 5.58 -7.00
CA GLY A 197 -14.07 6.55 -6.25
C GLY A 197 -13.77 6.07 -4.82
N VAL A 198 -14.79 5.56 -4.13
CA VAL A 198 -14.65 5.12 -2.74
C VAL A 198 -14.05 3.73 -2.57
N VAL A 199 -14.20 2.84 -3.56
CA VAL A 199 -13.60 1.50 -3.57
C VAL A 199 -12.09 1.56 -3.47
N MET A 200 -11.46 2.60 -4.02
CA MET A 200 -10.01 2.80 -3.91
C MET A 200 -9.50 2.88 -2.47
N LEU A 201 -10.36 3.21 -1.49
CA LEU A 201 -10.03 3.18 -0.06
C LEU A 201 -9.93 1.76 0.50
N LEU A 202 -10.60 0.79 -0.12
CA LEU A 202 -10.69 -0.59 0.35
C LEU A 202 -9.74 -1.52 -0.40
N ILE A 203 -9.48 -1.25 -1.68
CA ILE A 203 -8.69 -2.14 -2.53
C ILE A 203 -7.21 -2.11 -2.12
N SER A 204 -6.71 -3.26 -1.70
CA SER A 204 -5.28 -3.49 -1.47
C SER A 204 -4.54 -3.76 -2.79
N GLY A 205 -4.68 -2.87 -3.77
CA GLY A 205 -3.93 -2.97 -5.03
C GLY A 205 -2.41 -2.93 -4.82
N LEU A 206 -1.97 -2.27 -3.75
CA LEU A 206 -0.57 -2.29 -3.29
C LEU A 206 -0.08 -3.70 -2.94
N GLY A 207 -0.91 -4.50 -2.27
CA GLY A 207 -0.55 -5.88 -1.93
C GLY A 207 -0.29 -6.74 -3.16
N ALA A 208 -1.14 -6.63 -4.20
CA ALA A 208 -0.95 -7.37 -5.45
C ALA A 208 0.32 -6.92 -6.19
N THR A 209 0.56 -5.61 -6.28
CA THR A 209 1.76 -5.07 -6.95
C THR A 209 3.03 -5.41 -6.19
N ASN A 210 3.02 -5.30 -4.86
CA ASN A 210 4.16 -5.71 -4.03
C ASN A 210 4.38 -7.21 -4.12
N GLY A 211 3.32 -8.02 -4.12
CA GLY A 211 3.43 -9.46 -4.28
C GLY A 211 4.09 -9.87 -5.59
N LEU A 212 3.72 -9.24 -6.71
CA LEU A 212 4.40 -9.48 -7.99
C LEU A 212 5.86 -9.03 -7.96
N ARG A 213 6.17 -7.92 -7.29
CA ARG A 213 7.54 -7.46 -7.11
C ARG A 213 8.35 -8.43 -6.27
N ASP A 214 7.78 -8.96 -5.17
CA ASP A 214 8.43 -9.97 -4.34
C ASP A 214 8.74 -11.24 -5.14
N LEU A 215 7.82 -11.69 -6.02
CA LEU A 215 8.05 -12.81 -6.93
C LEU A 215 9.26 -12.59 -7.85
N VAL A 216 9.40 -11.38 -8.39
CA VAL A 216 10.54 -11.02 -9.26
C VAL A 216 11.86 -10.97 -8.49
N HIS A 217 11.82 -10.64 -7.20
CA HIS A 217 12.99 -10.72 -6.31
C HIS A 217 13.29 -12.13 -5.79
N LEU A 218 12.54 -13.14 -6.28
CA LEU A 218 12.62 -14.55 -5.85
C LEU A 218 12.11 -14.80 -4.42
N ASP A 219 11.46 -13.82 -3.80
CA ASP A 219 10.74 -13.97 -2.54
C ASP A 219 9.35 -14.57 -2.78
N THR A 220 9.34 -15.80 -3.32
CA THR A 220 8.13 -16.45 -3.85
C THR A 220 7.04 -16.60 -2.80
N VAL A 221 7.40 -16.94 -1.57
CA VAL A 221 6.42 -17.15 -0.49
C VAL A 221 5.75 -15.84 -0.09
N SER A 222 6.52 -14.78 0.13
CA SER A 222 6.00 -13.43 0.40
C SER A 222 5.12 -12.92 -0.73
N GLY A 223 5.59 -13.08 -1.97
CA GLY A 223 4.87 -12.66 -3.15
C GLY A 223 3.51 -13.33 -3.28
N LEU A 224 3.47 -14.65 -3.11
CA LEU A 224 2.21 -15.42 -3.18
C LEU A 224 1.24 -15.04 -2.06
N ILE A 225 1.71 -14.90 -0.82
CA ILE A 225 0.87 -14.47 0.31
C ILE A 225 0.24 -13.10 0.02
N ASN A 226 1.01 -12.13 -0.48
CA ASN A 226 0.52 -10.79 -0.78
C ASN A 226 -0.50 -10.78 -1.93
N ILE A 227 -0.30 -11.58 -2.98
CA ILE A 227 -1.25 -11.71 -4.10
C ILE A 227 -2.55 -12.35 -3.62
N VAL A 228 -2.47 -13.49 -2.91
CA VAL A 228 -3.66 -14.19 -2.40
C VAL A 228 -4.45 -13.29 -1.45
N ALA A 229 -3.79 -12.59 -0.54
CA ALA A 229 -4.45 -11.64 0.37
C ALA A 229 -5.17 -10.51 -0.39
N SER A 230 -4.55 -9.96 -1.44
CA SER A 230 -5.13 -8.90 -2.28
C SER A 230 -6.35 -9.39 -3.06
N VAL A 231 -6.26 -10.58 -3.66
CA VAL A 231 -7.38 -11.20 -4.39
C VAL A 231 -8.53 -11.53 -3.44
N THR A 232 -8.24 -12.08 -2.27
CA THR A 232 -9.25 -12.39 -1.24
C THR A 232 -9.96 -11.11 -0.78
N GLY A 233 -9.21 -10.03 -0.56
CA GLY A 233 -9.78 -8.72 -0.23
C GLY A 233 -10.69 -8.18 -1.34
N ALA A 234 -10.27 -8.29 -2.60
CA ALA A 234 -11.05 -7.85 -3.76
C ALA A 234 -12.33 -8.68 -3.95
N ILE A 235 -12.30 -9.98 -3.67
CA ILE A 235 -13.50 -10.84 -3.67
C ILE A 235 -14.51 -10.33 -2.64
N GLY A 236 -14.07 -10.04 -1.41
CA GLY A 236 -14.95 -9.48 -0.38
C GLY A 236 -15.60 -8.17 -0.83
N ILE A 237 -14.82 -7.25 -1.39
CA ILE A 237 -15.32 -5.97 -1.90
C ILE A 237 -16.34 -6.17 -3.02
N ALA A 238 -15.99 -6.98 -4.02
CA ALA A 238 -16.86 -7.19 -5.18
C ALA A 238 -18.18 -7.87 -4.81
N LEU A 239 -18.16 -8.86 -3.91
CA LEU A 239 -19.37 -9.50 -3.40
C LEU A 239 -20.24 -8.52 -2.59
N GLY A 240 -19.61 -7.68 -1.75
CA GLY A 240 -20.32 -6.68 -0.95
C GLY A 240 -21.03 -5.64 -1.80
N ILE A 241 -20.44 -5.22 -2.92
CA ILE A 241 -21.04 -4.26 -3.86
C ILE A 241 -22.06 -4.95 -4.77
N ALA A 242 -21.72 -6.13 -5.31
CA ALA A 242 -22.60 -6.81 -6.26
C ALA A 242 -23.93 -7.24 -5.64
N LEU A 243 -23.96 -7.64 -4.37
CA LEU A 243 -25.16 -8.15 -3.71
C LEU A 243 -26.29 -7.11 -3.68
N PRO A 244 -26.10 -5.86 -3.22
CA PRO A 244 -27.14 -4.82 -3.31
C PRO A 244 -27.57 -4.52 -4.75
N ILE A 245 -26.63 -4.44 -5.68
CA ILE A 245 -26.92 -4.17 -7.09
C ILE A 245 -27.82 -5.26 -7.67
N LEU A 246 -27.51 -6.53 -7.44
CA LEU A 246 -28.30 -7.66 -7.92
C LEU A 246 -29.72 -7.73 -7.31
N LEU A 247 -29.85 -7.30 -6.05
CA LEU A 247 -31.14 -7.36 -5.33
C LEU A 247 -32.04 -6.16 -5.63
N PHE A 248 -31.49 -4.98 -5.85
CA PHE A 248 -32.26 -3.73 -5.85
C PHE A 248 -32.15 -2.91 -7.13
N ARG A 249 -31.24 -3.26 -8.05
CA ARG A 249 -31.02 -2.52 -9.30
C ARG A 249 -31.03 -3.48 -10.50
N SER A 250 -31.87 -3.16 -11.48
CA SER A 250 -31.91 -3.88 -12.75
C SER A 250 -30.94 -3.23 -13.72
N GLY A 251 -29.72 -3.77 -13.81
CA GLY A 251 -28.70 -3.34 -14.77
C GLY A 251 -27.98 -2.05 -14.36
N GLY A 252 -26.69 -2.10 -14.24
CA GLY A 252 -25.76 -0.98 -14.18
C GLY A 252 -24.70 -1.18 -15.25
N GLU A 253 -24.50 -0.21 -16.12
CA GLU A 253 -23.32 -0.21 -16.98
C GLU A 253 -22.12 0.16 -16.11
N ALA A 254 -21.06 -0.63 -16.21
CA ALA A 254 -19.81 -0.33 -15.54
C ALA A 254 -19.20 0.92 -16.16
N VAL A 255 -19.38 2.07 -15.52
CA VAL A 255 -18.71 3.31 -15.90
C VAL A 255 -17.26 3.21 -15.50
N SER A 256 -16.40 2.86 -16.43
CA SER A 256 -14.96 2.81 -16.23
C SER A 256 -14.29 3.82 -17.13
N GLY A 257 -14.16 5.04 -16.70
CA GLY A 257 -13.43 6.07 -17.42
C GLY A 257 -12.65 6.95 -16.47
N LEU A 258 -11.46 7.37 -16.90
CA LEU A 258 -10.76 8.48 -16.26
C LEU A 258 -11.47 9.79 -16.61
N ASN A 259 -11.36 10.81 -15.77
CA ASN A 259 -11.88 12.13 -16.09
C ASN A 259 -11.30 12.62 -17.44
N PRO A 260 -12.10 13.10 -18.38
CA PRO A 260 -11.59 13.54 -19.68
C PRO A 260 -10.64 14.75 -19.57
N ASN A 261 -10.71 15.51 -18.49
CA ASN A 261 -9.86 16.67 -18.26
C ASN A 261 -8.55 16.25 -17.55
N VAL A 262 -7.45 16.35 -18.27
CA VAL A 262 -6.09 16.00 -17.79
C VAL A 262 -5.70 16.79 -16.54
N VAL A 263 -6.08 18.06 -16.45
CA VAL A 263 -5.76 18.92 -15.28
C VAL A 263 -6.51 18.41 -14.05
N ILE A 264 -7.80 18.05 -14.22
CA ILE A 264 -8.58 17.49 -13.12
C ILE A 264 -7.97 16.15 -12.68
N GLN A 265 -7.59 15.26 -13.60
CA GLN A 265 -6.91 14.00 -13.26
C GLN A 265 -5.65 14.25 -12.42
N LEU A 266 -4.78 15.16 -12.87
CA LEU A 266 -3.52 15.44 -12.16
C LEU A 266 -3.75 16.01 -10.76
N LEU A 267 -4.62 17.01 -10.64
CA LEU A 267 -4.86 17.68 -9.36
C LEU A 267 -5.64 16.78 -8.39
N SER A 268 -6.70 16.13 -8.86
CA SER A 268 -7.53 15.26 -8.01
C SER A 268 -6.80 13.99 -7.60
N GLY A 269 -6.05 13.36 -8.50
CA GLY A 269 -5.20 12.22 -8.19
C GLY A 269 -4.11 12.57 -7.18
N THR A 270 -3.48 13.75 -7.34
CA THR A 270 -2.50 14.24 -6.36
C THR A 270 -3.15 14.50 -5.00
N ALA A 271 -4.32 15.15 -4.97
CA ALA A 271 -5.07 15.39 -3.73
C ALA A 271 -5.47 14.08 -3.04
N ALA A 272 -5.94 13.09 -3.81
CA ALA A 272 -6.24 11.77 -3.28
C ALA A 272 -5.02 11.12 -2.62
N CYS A 273 -3.86 11.17 -3.28
CA CYS A 273 -2.62 10.59 -2.76
C CYS A 273 -2.09 11.34 -1.53
N VAL A 274 -2.29 12.65 -1.43
CA VAL A 274 -2.05 13.41 -0.20
C VAL A 274 -2.95 12.89 0.94
N GLY A 275 -4.22 12.63 0.65
CA GLY A 275 -5.13 11.97 1.60
C GLY A 275 -4.58 10.64 2.09
N PHE A 276 -4.16 9.76 1.18
CA PHE A 276 -3.54 8.49 1.54
C PHE A 276 -2.22 8.65 2.31
N ALA A 277 -1.37 9.62 1.94
CA ALA A 277 -0.15 9.90 2.68
C ALA A 277 -0.44 10.26 4.14
N ILE A 278 -1.45 11.10 4.39
CA ILE A 278 -1.88 11.46 5.74
C ILE A 278 -2.48 10.24 6.45
N TRP A 279 -3.29 9.43 5.76
CA TRP A 279 -3.89 8.22 6.32
C TRP A 279 -2.83 7.20 6.74
N PHE A 280 -1.81 6.99 5.92
CA PHE A 280 -0.67 6.12 6.21
C PHE A 280 0.37 6.76 7.14
N ARG A 281 0.02 7.90 7.77
CA ARG A 281 0.84 8.60 8.76
C ARG A 281 2.18 9.12 8.23
N VAL A 282 2.26 9.50 6.95
CA VAL A 282 3.38 10.30 6.47
C VAL A 282 3.33 11.67 7.16
N ARG A 283 4.47 12.20 7.60
CA ARG A 283 4.54 13.44 8.39
C ARG A 283 5.44 14.50 7.75
N GLY A 284 5.10 15.76 8.06
CA GLY A 284 5.92 16.93 7.72
C GLY A 284 6.09 17.12 6.22
N VAL A 285 7.26 17.59 5.82
CA VAL A 285 7.61 17.92 4.42
C VAL A 285 7.53 16.70 3.50
N LYS A 286 7.58 15.47 4.04
CA LYS A 286 7.48 14.23 3.26
C LYS A 286 6.15 14.13 2.50
N ILE A 287 5.06 14.73 3.02
CA ILE A 287 3.77 14.79 2.33
C ILE A 287 3.91 15.60 1.01
N LEU A 288 4.64 16.70 1.03
CA LEU A 288 4.89 17.50 -0.17
C LEU A 288 5.71 16.71 -1.20
N TYR A 289 6.73 15.97 -0.76
CA TYR A 289 7.48 15.07 -1.66
C TYR A 289 6.58 13.98 -2.25
N CYS A 290 5.66 13.41 -1.47
CA CYS A 290 4.67 12.46 -1.99
C CYS A 290 3.76 13.11 -3.06
N ALA A 291 3.27 14.33 -2.81
CA ALA A 291 2.43 15.06 -3.76
C ALA A 291 3.16 15.31 -5.08
N VAL A 292 4.40 15.84 -5.02
CA VAL A 292 5.23 16.09 -6.22
C VAL A 292 5.51 14.77 -6.96
N GLY A 293 5.88 13.70 -6.25
CA GLY A 293 6.14 12.41 -6.86
C GLY A 293 4.91 11.79 -7.53
N THR A 294 3.73 11.93 -6.92
CA THR A 294 2.46 11.50 -7.52
C THR A 294 2.16 12.29 -8.80
N PHE A 295 2.29 13.61 -8.74
CA PHE A 295 2.09 14.47 -9.91
C PHE A 295 3.03 14.11 -11.06
N LEU A 296 4.31 13.87 -10.78
CA LEU A 296 5.30 13.45 -11.79
C LEU A 296 4.97 12.07 -12.35
N SER A 297 4.63 11.10 -11.51
CA SER A 297 4.31 9.73 -11.93
C SER A 297 3.09 9.72 -12.85
N TRP A 298 1.98 10.33 -12.43
CA TRP A 298 0.77 10.38 -13.24
C TRP A 298 0.93 11.27 -14.47
N GLY A 299 1.64 12.39 -14.34
CA GLY A 299 1.97 13.27 -15.49
C GLY A 299 2.78 12.53 -16.55
N THR A 300 3.74 11.69 -16.15
CA THR A 300 4.50 10.84 -17.07
C THR A 300 3.60 9.83 -17.77
N TYR A 301 2.69 9.18 -17.03
CA TYR A 301 1.72 8.26 -17.63
C TYR A 301 0.90 8.95 -18.71
N LEU A 302 0.31 10.11 -18.41
CA LEU A 302 -0.52 10.86 -19.36
C LEU A 302 0.26 11.33 -20.57
N LEU A 303 1.49 11.82 -20.37
CA LEU A 303 2.35 12.29 -21.45
C LEU A 303 2.69 11.14 -22.41
N VAL A 304 3.15 10.01 -21.89
CA VAL A 304 3.54 8.86 -22.72
C VAL A 304 2.31 8.27 -23.41
N TYR A 305 1.18 8.16 -22.71
CA TYR A 305 -0.06 7.66 -23.30
C TYR A 305 -0.60 8.56 -24.42
N HIS A 306 -0.43 9.88 -24.29
CA HIS A 306 -0.81 10.83 -25.34
C HIS A 306 0.08 10.72 -26.58
N LEU A 307 1.38 10.51 -26.40
CA LEU A 307 2.33 10.33 -27.52
C LEU A 307 2.17 8.98 -28.21
N HIS A 308 1.97 7.94 -27.42
CA HIS A 308 1.81 6.55 -27.87
C HIS A 308 0.70 5.89 -27.03
N PRO A 309 -0.52 5.71 -27.60
CA PRO A 309 -1.67 5.13 -26.87
C PRO A 309 -1.44 3.65 -26.52
N ASN A 310 -0.55 3.40 -25.60
CA ASN A 310 -0.21 2.08 -25.06
C ASN A 310 -0.12 2.16 -23.54
N ALA A 311 -1.13 1.62 -22.86
CA ALA A 311 -1.22 1.65 -21.40
C ALA A 311 -0.03 0.96 -20.72
N PHE A 312 0.46 -0.15 -21.27
CA PHE A 312 1.63 -0.86 -20.72
C PHE A 312 2.88 0.01 -20.77
N GLY A 313 3.20 0.61 -21.93
CA GLY A 313 4.38 1.48 -22.10
C GLY A 313 4.30 2.74 -21.22
N ALA A 314 3.11 3.34 -21.12
CA ALA A 314 2.86 4.49 -20.26
C ALA A 314 3.04 4.13 -18.78
N THR A 315 2.51 2.99 -18.34
CA THR A 315 2.67 2.50 -16.96
C THR A 315 4.14 2.19 -16.63
N LEU A 316 4.85 1.53 -17.55
CA LEU A 316 6.26 1.23 -17.37
C LEU A 316 7.09 2.51 -17.20
N ALA A 317 6.93 3.48 -18.11
CA ALA A 317 7.64 4.77 -18.03
C ALA A 317 7.34 5.53 -16.73
N ALA A 318 6.06 5.62 -16.37
CA ALA A 318 5.62 6.26 -15.12
C ALA A 318 6.20 5.56 -13.88
N SER A 319 6.28 4.24 -13.88
CA SER A 319 6.84 3.46 -12.78
C SER A 319 8.36 3.64 -12.64
N VAL A 320 9.08 3.78 -13.76
CA VAL A 320 10.51 4.14 -13.74
C VAL A 320 10.71 5.51 -13.10
N VAL A 321 9.95 6.51 -13.53
CA VAL A 321 10.02 7.87 -12.94
C VAL A 321 9.66 7.84 -11.45
N CYS A 322 8.58 7.14 -11.07
CA CYS A 322 8.18 6.95 -9.68
C CYS A 322 9.30 6.34 -8.83
N GLY A 323 9.90 5.25 -9.31
CA GLY A 323 10.96 4.55 -8.59
C GLY A 323 12.23 5.38 -8.44
N LEU A 324 12.69 6.05 -9.50
CA LEU A 324 13.86 6.94 -9.45
C LEU A 324 13.62 8.11 -8.48
N TYR A 325 12.47 8.78 -8.60
CA TYR A 325 12.09 9.86 -7.71
C TYR A 325 12.06 9.42 -6.25
N ALA A 326 11.42 8.28 -5.95
CA ALA A 326 11.34 7.73 -4.61
C ALA A 326 12.72 7.40 -4.03
N GLN A 327 13.65 6.85 -4.83
CA GLN A 327 15.01 6.55 -4.40
C GLN A 327 15.81 7.81 -4.09
N ILE A 328 15.71 8.85 -4.92
CA ILE A 328 16.39 10.14 -4.70
C ILE A 328 15.85 10.80 -3.44
N THR A 329 14.52 10.89 -3.32
CA THR A 329 13.85 11.54 -2.18
C THR A 329 14.11 10.81 -0.87
N ALA A 330 14.15 9.47 -0.89
CA ALA A 330 14.50 8.65 0.27
C ALA A 330 15.92 8.93 0.78
N ARG A 331 16.87 9.13 -0.12
CA ARG A 331 18.26 9.47 0.26
C ARG A 331 18.37 10.86 0.86
N ILE A 332 17.70 11.85 0.24
CA ILE A 332 17.66 13.23 0.75
C ILE A 332 17.09 13.27 2.16
N ASN A 333 15.98 12.57 2.40
CA ASN A 333 15.28 12.58 3.69
C ASN A 333 15.80 11.51 4.67
N LYS A 334 16.73 10.64 4.26
CA LYS A 334 17.23 9.50 5.05
C LYS A 334 16.12 8.56 5.57
N THR A 335 15.09 8.37 4.77
CA THR A 335 13.89 7.58 5.11
C THR A 335 13.74 6.37 4.17
N PRO A 336 12.94 5.36 4.52
CA PRO A 336 12.66 4.25 3.61
C PRO A 336 12.04 4.72 2.29
N ALA A 337 12.54 4.24 1.16
CA ALA A 337 11.99 4.59 -0.15
C ALA A 337 10.54 4.12 -0.31
N THR A 338 10.15 3.06 0.39
CA THR A 338 8.80 2.50 0.42
C THR A 338 7.73 3.55 0.70
N ILE A 339 8.02 4.53 1.57
CA ILE A 339 7.10 5.64 1.91
C ILE A 339 6.71 6.41 0.65
N PHE A 340 7.70 6.83 -0.14
CA PHE A 340 7.47 7.62 -1.35
C PHE A 340 6.95 6.74 -2.49
N THR A 341 7.54 5.56 -2.69
CA THR A 341 7.12 4.62 -3.73
C THR A 341 5.65 4.27 -3.60
N THR A 342 5.19 3.93 -2.39
CA THR A 342 3.80 3.53 -2.13
C THR A 342 2.82 4.63 -2.52
N ILE A 343 3.05 5.86 -2.07
CA ILE A 343 2.12 6.97 -2.32
C ILE A 343 2.16 7.41 -3.79
N CYS A 344 3.36 7.58 -4.37
CA CYS A 344 3.52 8.04 -5.75
C CYS A 344 2.99 7.03 -6.79
N LEU A 345 2.90 5.75 -6.41
CA LEU A 345 2.39 4.68 -7.25
C LEU A 345 0.87 4.57 -7.25
N LEU A 346 0.17 5.09 -6.23
CA LEU A 346 -1.27 4.89 -6.05
C LEU A 346 -2.13 5.13 -7.31
N PRO A 347 -1.94 6.21 -8.10
CA PRO A 347 -2.74 6.43 -9.30
C PRO A 347 -2.49 5.39 -10.41
N LEU A 348 -1.31 4.75 -10.40
CA LEU A 348 -0.93 3.74 -11.38
C LEU A 348 -1.43 2.35 -11.01
N ILE A 349 -1.78 2.13 -9.73
CA ILE A 349 -2.23 0.82 -9.25
C ILE A 349 -3.57 0.48 -9.87
N PRO A 350 -3.69 -0.67 -10.55
CA PRO A 350 -4.91 -1.04 -11.27
C PRO A 350 -6.01 -1.58 -10.34
N GLY A 351 -6.35 -0.83 -9.28
CA GLY A 351 -7.35 -1.24 -8.31
C GLY A 351 -8.74 -1.38 -8.92
N SER A 352 -9.14 -0.45 -9.78
CA SER A 352 -10.41 -0.51 -10.50
C SER A 352 -10.47 -1.72 -11.44
N SER A 353 -9.38 -2.04 -12.15
CA SER A 353 -9.33 -3.21 -13.02
C SER A 353 -9.44 -4.52 -12.24
N LEU A 354 -8.80 -4.62 -11.08
CA LEU A 354 -8.95 -5.77 -10.18
C LEU A 354 -10.40 -5.93 -9.72
N TYR A 355 -11.02 -4.83 -9.26
CA TYR A 355 -12.42 -4.83 -8.85
C TYR A 355 -13.34 -5.31 -9.98
N TYR A 356 -13.24 -4.70 -11.18
CA TYR A 356 -14.10 -5.09 -12.30
C TYR A 356 -13.85 -6.50 -12.81
N THR A 357 -12.63 -7.02 -12.68
CA THR A 357 -12.34 -8.42 -12.99
C THR A 357 -13.19 -9.34 -12.12
N VAL A 358 -13.18 -9.12 -10.81
CA VAL A 358 -13.93 -9.94 -9.87
C VAL A 358 -15.44 -9.68 -9.99
N TYR A 359 -15.85 -8.43 -10.13
CA TYR A 359 -17.24 -8.05 -10.34
C TYR A 359 -17.83 -8.71 -11.60
N GLY A 360 -17.08 -8.75 -12.70
CA GLY A 360 -17.48 -9.45 -13.93
C GLY A 360 -17.69 -10.96 -13.72
N VAL A 361 -16.87 -11.61 -12.87
CA VAL A 361 -17.08 -13.02 -12.50
C VAL A 361 -18.41 -13.17 -11.72
N VAL A 362 -18.63 -12.33 -10.71
CA VAL A 362 -19.79 -12.40 -9.83
C VAL A 362 -21.09 -12.14 -10.61
N THR A 363 -21.08 -11.17 -11.52
CA THR A 363 -22.23 -10.80 -12.37
C THR A 363 -22.35 -11.64 -13.65
N ARG A 364 -21.49 -12.64 -13.83
CA ARG A 364 -21.42 -13.51 -15.02
C ARG A 364 -21.16 -12.77 -16.33
N ASN A 365 -20.58 -11.57 -16.26
CA ASN A 365 -20.11 -10.83 -17.43
C ASN A 365 -18.65 -11.23 -17.74
N THR A 366 -18.50 -12.34 -18.44
CA THR A 366 -17.19 -12.92 -18.78
C THR A 366 -16.34 -12.01 -19.66
N ALA A 367 -16.96 -11.23 -20.55
CA ALA A 367 -16.27 -10.28 -21.43
C ALA A 367 -15.62 -9.15 -20.60
N LEU A 368 -16.35 -8.56 -19.67
CA LEU A 368 -15.84 -7.55 -18.73
C LEU A 368 -14.71 -8.11 -17.87
N SER A 369 -14.92 -9.30 -17.29
CA SER A 369 -13.94 -9.97 -16.44
C SER A 369 -12.63 -10.23 -17.18
N TYR A 370 -12.70 -10.76 -18.40
CA TYR A 370 -11.53 -11.04 -19.22
C TYR A 370 -10.78 -9.75 -19.58
N ALA A 371 -11.48 -8.76 -20.14
CA ALA A 371 -10.88 -7.49 -20.54
C ALA A 371 -10.17 -6.79 -19.38
N LYS A 372 -10.85 -6.68 -18.23
CA LYS A 372 -10.30 -6.02 -17.04
C LYS A 372 -9.22 -6.85 -16.35
N GLY A 373 -9.28 -8.18 -16.44
CA GLY A 373 -8.23 -9.07 -15.97
C GLY A 373 -6.93 -8.91 -16.77
N VAL A 374 -7.03 -8.77 -18.07
CA VAL A 374 -5.87 -8.48 -18.95
C VAL A 374 -5.31 -7.09 -18.63
N ASP A 375 -6.16 -6.05 -18.51
CA ASP A 375 -5.73 -4.70 -18.14
C ASP A 375 -4.99 -4.70 -16.80
N PHE A 376 -5.53 -5.42 -15.80
CA PHE A 376 -4.91 -5.58 -14.49
C PHE A 376 -3.52 -6.23 -14.60
N GLY A 377 -3.42 -7.37 -15.29
CA GLY A 377 -2.17 -8.09 -15.46
C GLY A 377 -1.10 -7.27 -16.19
N MET A 378 -1.47 -6.62 -17.30
CA MET A 378 -0.57 -5.78 -18.10
C MET A 378 -0.06 -4.57 -17.31
N THR A 379 -0.94 -3.92 -16.53
CA THR A 379 -0.55 -2.78 -15.69
C THR A 379 0.39 -3.21 -14.57
N CYS A 380 0.06 -4.29 -13.85
CA CYS A 380 0.94 -4.84 -12.82
C CYS A 380 2.31 -5.22 -13.37
N PHE A 381 2.36 -5.86 -14.54
CA PHE A 381 3.61 -6.24 -15.20
C PHE A 381 4.42 -5.02 -15.62
N GLY A 382 3.78 -3.96 -16.14
CA GLY A 382 4.41 -2.68 -16.45
C GLY A 382 5.05 -2.02 -15.22
N ILE A 383 4.34 -2.03 -14.08
CA ILE A 383 4.86 -1.51 -12.80
C ILE A 383 6.10 -2.29 -12.35
N VAL A 384 6.01 -3.62 -12.35
CA VAL A 384 7.10 -4.50 -11.91
C VAL A 384 8.34 -4.32 -12.77
N LEU A 385 8.20 -4.33 -14.09
CA LEU A 385 9.33 -4.09 -15.00
C LEU A 385 9.94 -2.70 -14.80
N GLY A 386 9.11 -1.66 -14.60
CA GLY A 386 9.60 -0.32 -14.31
C GLY A 386 10.47 -0.28 -13.05
N PHE A 387 10.06 -0.93 -11.97
CA PHE A 387 10.87 -1.04 -10.76
C PHE A 387 12.13 -1.89 -10.93
N MET A 388 12.08 -2.96 -11.73
CA MET A 388 13.28 -3.74 -12.07
C MET A 388 14.34 -2.87 -12.78
N VAL A 389 13.93 -2.06 -13.73
CA VAL A 389 14.83 -1.11 -14.43
C VAL A 389 15.48 -0.15 -13.41
N VAL A 390 14.69 0.39 -12.48
CA VAL A 390 15.20 1.28 -11.42
C VAL A 390 16.17 0.56 -10.51
N GLU A 391 15.91 -0.69 -10.15
CA GLU A 391 16.80 -1.46 -9.26
C GLU A 391 18.12 -1.79 -9.95
N VAL A 392 18.08 -2.20 -11.22
CA VAL A 392 19.28 -2.42 -12.05
C VAL A 392 20.09 -1.11 -12.11
N ALA A 393 19.44 0.01 -12.47
CA ALA A 393 20.09 1.31 -12.51
C ALA A 393 20.72 1.69 -11.15
N ASN A 394 20.04 1.41 -10.05
CA ASN A 394 20.55 1.63 -8.69
C ASN A 394 21.84 0.85 -8.40
N ARG A 395 21.89 -0.40 -8.84
CA ARG A 395 23.07 -1.26 -8.67
C ARG A 395 24.29 -0.70 -9.43
N PHE A 396 24.10 -0.12 -10.60
CA PHE A 396 25.17 0.47 -11.41
C PHE A 396 25.56 1.87 -10.93
N LEU A 397 24.61 2.72 -10.59
CA LEU A 397 24.86 4.12 -10.25
C LEU A 397 25.38 4.32 -8.83
N TRP A 398 25.05 3.43 -7.88
CA TRP A 398 25.32 3.64 -6.45
C TRP A 398 25.90 2.43 -5.71
N ARG A 399 26.51 1.49 -6.42
CA ARG A 399 27.28 0.44 -5.72
C ARG A 399 28.41 1.08 -4.90
N ARG A 400 28.30 1.04 -3.58
CA ARG A 400 29.49 0.98 -2.75
C ARG A 400 30.00 -0.46 -2.84
N PRO A 401 31.32 -0.69 -3.07
CA PRO A 401 31.86 -2.04 -2.97
C PRO A 401 31.52 -2.58 -1.57
N ARG A 402 31.10 -3.83 -1.54
CA ARG A 402 30.86 -4.58 -0.30
C ARG A 402 32.16 -4.78 0.43
#